data_b6f0ad65ae2d289db1c3ceb56c710351
#
_entry.id   b6f0ad65ae2d289db1c3ceb56c710351
#
_cell.length_a   1.000
_cell.length_b   1.000
_cell.length_c   1.000
_cell.angle_alpha   90.00
_cell.angle_beta   90.00
_cell.angle_gamma   90.00
#
_symmetry.space_group_name_H-M   'P 1'
#
loop_
_entity.id
_entity.type
_entity.pdbx_description
1 polymer ?
#
loop_
_entity_poly.entity_id
_entity_poly.type
_entity_poly.pdbx_seq_one_letter_code
_entity_poly.pdbx_strand_id
1 'polypeptide(L)'
;MGLCFSNIHIKKNNNFSTEVLMDMLREEMKAKGFNELQSSEEAEIALCVFSPENSQWVSVASDCYNFSDAESTKSAAVPFSEKFGTDVIAAMCLDSDYLMMNLINTEKHIDGWINSGDLYGEKLPRRTSIAPWKSVVSDYEKFSSVVKDKNVFAEDVFYEAAALLGMDTAQCALQPDDSHLQQDENLRRLYFSAPNGIEKELPVLKMNISPGRPCSAEENTAVFVNNKGGSSKGIAVMFWGGIFEDDEVIIERATFESDYGSEKCMVVPITLEKRKATNGEIVLYWEDKDFVIPKAVNQSLPWEKMNDLEFKKEFGVRFFVSGNKRKFLDVRVSIIPLENRQGSATWFVYMFDKTKKRYIEKYNKSWISIGFNSPDMLLNPDDYDL
;
A
#
# COMPACT_ATOMS: atom_id res chain seq x y z
N MET A 1 -6.99 11.55 1.16
CA MET A 1 -6.67 10.48 2.14
C MET A 1 -5.74 11.10 3.14
N GLY A 2 -6.06 11.01 4.41
CA GLY A 2 -5.22 11.51 5.49
C GLY A 2 -4.08 10.55 5.84
N LEU A 3 -3.26 10.95 6.80
CA LEU A 3 -2.16 10.15 7.31
C LEU A 3 -2.71 9.00 8.17
N CYS A 4 -2.18 7.79 7.96
CA CYS A 4 -2.43 6.63 8.82
C CYS A 4 -1.10 6.04 9.27
N PHE A 5 -0.97 5.77 10.57
CA PHE A 5 0.18 5.05 11.14
C PHE A 5 -0.20 4.33 12.43
N SER A 6 0.60 3.34 12.80
CA SER A 6 0.53 2.65 14.09
C SER A 6 1.95 2.34 14.57
N ASN A 7 2.38 2.99 15.64
CA ASN A 7 3.76 2.93 16.13
C ASN A 7 3.82 2.68 17.62
N ILE A 8 4.91 2.05 18.05
CA ILE A 8 5.26 1.91 19.47
C ILE A 8 6.55 2.69 19.71
N HIS A 9 6.55 3.52 20.76
CA HIS A 9 7.71 4.31 21.16
C HIS A 9 8.12 3.89 22.58
N ILE A 10 9.37 3.45 22.74
CA ILE A 10 9.93 2.91 23.97
C ILE A 10 10.92 3.94 24.51
N LYS A 11 10.76 4.40 25.74
CA LYS A 11 11.70 5.33 26.35
C LYS A 11 12.99 4.61 26.72
N LYS A 12 14.13 5.14 26.29
CA LYS A 12 15.45 4.60 26.65
C LYS A 12 15.70 4.77 28.14
N ASN A 13 16.20 3.74 28.78
CA ASN A 13 16.72 3.74 30.13
C ASN A 13 18.01 2.92 30.20
N ASN A 14 18.61 2.78 31.37
CA ASN A 14 19.86 2.03 31.55
C ASN A 14 19.77 0.53 31.21
N ASN A 15 18.56 -0.02 31.18
CA ASN A 15 18.30 -1.43 30.84
C ASN A 15 17.93 -1.63 29.37
N PHE A 16 17.77 -0.54 28.63
CA PHE A 16 17.39 -0.62 27.24
C PHE A 16 18.57 -1.02 26.35
N SER A 17 18.33 -1.94 25.44
CA SER A 17 19.25 -2.33 24.38
C SER A 17 18.46 -2.55 23.09
N THR A 18 18.92 -1.94 22.00
CA THR A 18 18.33 -2.14 20.66
C THR A 18 18.43 -3.61 20.24
N GLU A 19 19.52 -4.29 20.56
CA GLU A 19 19.69 -5.71 20.22
C GLU A 19 18.67 -6.59 20.94
N VAL A 20 18.44 -6.33 22.24
CA VAL A 20 17.42 -7.06 23.02
C VAL A 20 16.02 -6.80 22.44
N LEU A 21 15.75 -5.57 21.99
CA LEU A 21 14.48 -5.25 21.33
C LEU A 21 14.32 -6.00 20.00
N MET A 22 15.37 -6.02 19.19
CA MET A 22 15.37 -6.75 17.92
C MET A 22 15.14 -8.25 18.13
N ASP A 23 15.77 -8.85 19.13
CA ASP A 23 15.58 -10.26 19.46
C ASP A 23 14.16 -10.54 19.96
N MET A 24 13.60 -9.66 20.77
CA MET A 24 12.20 -9.76 21.23
C MET A 24 11.23 -9.75 20.05
N LEU A 25 11.44 -8.85 19.08
CA LEU A 25 10.61 -8.78 17.86
C LEU A 25 10.75 -10.04 17.00
N ARG A 26 11.97 -10.60 16.88
CA ARG A 26 12.21 -11.87 16.18
C ARG A 26 11.47 -13.04 16.84
N GLU A 27 11.57 -13.12 18.18
CA GLU A 27 10.90 -14.16 18.95
C GLU A 27 9.38 -14.05 18.82
N GLU A 28 8.82 -12.84 18.88
CA GLU A 28 7.40 -12.61 18.68
C GLU A 28 6.93 -13.09 17.28
N MET A 29 7.66 -12.72 16.24
CA MET A 29 7.32 -13.13 14.88
C MET A 29 7.46 -14.63 14.69
N LYS A 30 8.52 -15.23 15.25
CA LYS A 30 8.72 -16.68 15.21
C LYS A 30 7.62 -17.43 15.97
N ALA A 31 7.17 -16.90 17.12
CA ALA A 31 6.07 -17.48 17.89
C ALA A 31 4.73 -17.46 17.09
N LYS A 32 4.57 -16.47 16.22
CA LYS A 32 3.45 -16.39 15.27
C LYS A 32 3.66 -17.25 14.01
N GLY A 33 4.79 -17.96 13.91
CA GLY A 33 5.12 -18.87 12.80
C GLY A 33 5.81 -18.23 11.60
N PHE A 34 6.14 -16.94 11.67
CA PHE A 34 6.84 -16.26 10.58
C PHE A 34 8.31 -16.67 10.50
N ASN A 35 8.86 -16.68 9.27
CA ASN A 35 10.27 -16.96 9.03
C ASN A 35 11.02 -15.67 8.67
N GLU A 36 12.15 -15.41 9.35
CA GLU A 36 12.99 -14.25 9.07
C GLU A 36 13.67 -14.39 7.71
N LEU A 37 13.68 -13.30 6.93
CA LEU A 37 14.32 -13.19 5.61
C LEU A 37 15.50 -12.22 5.67
N GLN A 38 16.45 -12.39 4.76
CA GLN A 38 17.63 -11.52 4.67
C GLN A 38 17.40 -10.25 3.83
N SER A 39 16.32 -10.21 3.04
CA SER A 39 16.00 -9.09 2.16
C SER A 39 14.50 -8.80 2.12
N SER A 40 14.16 -7.61 1.63
CA SER A 40 12.76 -7.17 1.46
C SER A 40 12.06 -7.76 0.24
N GLU A 41 12.79 -8.40 -0.69
CA GLU A 41 12.24 -8.78 -2.00
C GLU A 41 11.10 -9.80 -1.92
N GLU A 42 11.18 -10.71 -0.94
CA GLU A 42 10.17 -11.75 -0.72
C GLU A 42 9.40 -11.54 0.60
N ALA A 43 9.61 -10.39 1.26
CA ALA A 43 9.01 -10.14 2.55
C ALA A 43 7.52 -9.80 2.42
N GLU A 44 6.71 -10.48 3.19
CA GLU A 44 5.29 -10.18 3.35
C GLU A 44 5.04 -9.23 4.52
N ILE A 45 5.96 -9.26 5.49
CA ILE A 45 5.94 -8.37 6.65
C ILE A 45 7.32 -7.75 6.83
N ALA A 46 7.31 -6.45 7.05
CA ALA A 46 8.48 -5.70 7.48
C ALA A 46 8.24 -5.08 8.86
N LEU A 47 9.29 -5.09 9.66
CA LEU A 47 9.37 -4.32 10.89
C LEU A 47 10.58 -3.39 10.82
N CYS A 48 10.49 -2.23 11.43
CA CYS A 48 11.65 -1.38 11.61
C CYS A 48 11.75 -0.86 13.04
N VAL A 49 12.98 -0.67 13.48
CA VAL A 49 13.34 -0.07 14.76
C VAL A 49 14.21 1.15 14.45
N PHE A 50 13.75 2.32 14.85
CA PHE A 50 14.46 3.56 14.66
C PHE A 50 14.88 4.17 16.00
N SER A 51 16.17 4.28 16.21
CA SER A 51 16.78 4.71 17.48
C SER A 51 17.73 5.89 17.29
N PRO A 52 17.24 7.09 16.95
CA PRO A 52 18.10 8.25 16.72
C PRO A 52 18.87 8.61 18.01
N GLU A 53 20.12 9.06 17.84
CA GLU A 53 21.01 9.37 18.98
C GLU A 53 20.46 10.50 19.86
N ASN A 54 19.85 11.51 19.23
CA ASN A 54 19.35 12.70 19.91
C ASN A 54 17.96 12.51 20.55
N SER A 55 17.34 11.33 20.42
CA SER A 55 16.05 11.05 21.03
C SER A 55 16.17 10.14 22.23
N GLN A 56 15.38 10.43 23.27
CA GLN A 56 15.22 9.53 24.42
C GLN A 56 14.30 8.33 24.10
N TRP A 57 13.76 8.27 22.90
CA TRP A 57 12.81 7.25 22.47
C TRP A 57 13.40 6.41 21.36
N VAL A 58 12.94 5.17 21.31
CA VAL A 58 13.11 4.26 20.18
C VAL A 58 11.75 3.94 19.64
N SER A 59 11.59 4.02 18.33
CA SER A 59 10.32 3.78 17.67
C SER A 59 10.34 2.47 16.92
N VAL A 60 9.24 1.72 17.01
CA VAL A 60 8.99 0.48 16.31
C VAL A 60 7.77 0.66 15.42
N ALA A 61 7.91 0.38 14.15
CA ALA A 61 6.81 0.28 13.21
C ALA A 61 6.77 -1.11 12.59
N SER A 62 5.58 -1.59 12.27
CA SER A 62 5.37 -2.92 11.71
C SER A 62 4.14 -2.95 10.83
N ASP A 63 4.22 -3.69 9.71
CA ASP A 63 3.05 -4.01 8.90
C ASP A 63 1.99 -4.82 9.69
N CYS A 64 2.39 -5.44 10.80
CA CYS A 64 1.49 -6.17 11.69
C CYS A 64 0.73 -5.28 12.68
N TYR A 65 1.14 -4.03 12.85
CA TYR A 65 0.47 -3.14 13.78
C TYR A 65 -0.75 -2.51 13.11
N ASN A 66 -1.90 -3.05 13.44
CA ASN A 66 -3.19 -2.51 13.02
C ASN A 66 -4.04 -2.29 14.27
N PHE A 67 -3.75 -1.20 14.96
CA PHE A 67 -4.50 -0.85 16.17
C PHE A 67 -5.90 -0.38 15.76
N SER A 68 -6.91 -1.05 16.26
CA SER A 68 -8.30 -0.73 15.97
C SER A 68 -9.02 -0.02 17.11
N ASP A 69 -8.45 -0.11 18.32
CA ASP A 69 -9.03 0.43 19.55
C ASP A 69 -7.98 0.62 20.66
N ALA A 70 -8.41 1.22 21.77
CA ALA A 70 -7.54 1.51 22.92
C ALA A 70 -6.95 0.25 23.57
N GLU A 71 -7.68 -0.86 23.59
CA GLU A 71 -7.22 -2.10 24.22
C GLU A 71 -6.15 -2.79 23.35
N SER A 72 -6.32 -2.80 22.03
CA SER A 72 -5.32 -3.34 21.11
C SER A 72 -4.02 -2.53 21.18
N THR A 73 -4.12 -1.20 21.18
CA THR A 73 -2.98 -0.28 21.34
C THR A 73 -2.26 -0.50 22.66
N LYS A 74 -3.00 -0.61 23.75
CA LYS A 74 -2.46 -0.89 25.09
C LYS A 74 -1.78 -2.26 25.14
N SER A 75 -2.44 -3.28 24.64
CA SER A 75 -1.92 -4.66 24.64
C SER A 75 -0.59 -4.77 23.89
N ALA A 76 -0.41 -4.02 22.80
CA ALA A 76 0.83 -3.99 22.06
C ALA A 76 1.99 -3.34 22.84
N ALA A 77 1.72 -2.37 23.70
CA ALA A 77 2.76 -1.65 24.47
C ALA A 77 3.20 -2.39 25.74
N VAL A 78 2.32 -3.18 26.37
CA VAL A 78 2.59 -3.87 27.64
C VAL A 78 3.85 -4.73 27.61
N PRO A 79 4.08 -5.62 26.63
CA PRO A 79 5.26 -6.48 26.61
C PRO A 79 6.58 -5.71 26.62
N PHE A 80 6.64 -4.57 25.93
CA PHE A 80 7.85 -3.72 25.91
C PHE A 80 8.06 -3.02 27.25
N SER A 81 6.98 -2.55 27.88
CA SER A 81 7.07 -1.94 29.20
C SER A 81 7.52 -2.95 30.26
N GLU A 82 7.03 -4.17 30.24
CA GLU A 82 7.46 -5.25 31.13
C GLU A 82 8.92 -5.63 30.92
N LYS A 83 9.33 -5.78 29.64
CA LYS A 83 10.71 -6.19 29.32
C LYS A 83 11.75 -5.18 29.74
N PHE A 84 11.48 -3.89 29.51
CA PHE A 84 12.47 -2.84 29.73
C PHE A 84 12.27 -2.04 31.04
N GLY A 85 11.16 -2.23 31.75
CA GLY A 85 10.84 -1.49 32.96
C GLY A 85 10.72 0.01 32.72
N THR A 86 10.16 0.43 31.57
CA THR A 86 10.17 1.84 31.14
C THR A 86 8.82 2.30 30.61
N ASP A 87 8.75 3.61 30.38
CA ASP A 87 7.59 4.22 29.76
C ASP A 87 7.52 3.82 28.27
N VAL A 88 6.35 3.38 27.82
CA VAL A 88 6.08 2.99 26.44
C VAL A 88 4.83 3.72 25.97
N ILE A 89 4.88 4.26 24.77
CA ILE A 89 3.75 4.89 24.09
C ILE A 89 3.40 4.05 22.88
N ALA A 90 2.16 3.59 22.78
CA ALA A 90 1.59 3.11 21.53
C ALA A 90 0.69 4.19 20.96
N ALA A 91 0.91 4.57 19.71
CA ALA A 91 0.21 5.64 19.02
C ALA A 91 -0.35 5.15 17.70
N MET A 92 -1.54 5.61 17.38
CA MET A 92 -2.22 5.38 16.11
C MET A 92 -2.83 6.69 15.62
N CYS A 93 -2.65 6.98 14.34
CA CYS A 93 -3.41 8.00 13.63
C CYS A 93 -4.17 7.33 12.49
N LEU A 94 -5.42 7.70 12.29
CA LEU A 94 -6.26 7.17 11.24
C LEU A 94 -6.88 8.30 10.42
N ASP A 95 -6.53 8.32 9.13
CA ASP A 95 -7.05 9.24 8.10
C ASP A 95 -6.96 10.72 8.48
N SER A 96 -5.94 11.13 9.25
CA SER A 96 -5.75 12.48 9.81
C SER A 96 -6.87 13.00 10.71
N ASP A 97 -7.90 12.21 10.95
CA ASP A 97 -9.10 12.62 11.70
C ASP A 97 -9.08 12.10 13.15
N TYR A 98 -8.34 11.04 13.39
CA TYR A 98 -8.38 10.35 14.69
C TYR A 98 -6.98 10.00 15.19
N LEU A 99 -6.67 10.44 16.40
CA LEU A 99 -5.43 10.10 17.11
C LEU A 99 -5.77 9.33 18.38
N MET A 100 -5.05 8.23 18.60
CA MET A 100 -5.05 7.49 19.85
C MET A 100 -3.62 7.31 20.35
N MET A 101 -3.37 7.59 21.62
CA MET A 101 -2.08 7.38 22.27
C MET A 101 -2.29 6.74 23.64
N ASN A 102 -1.59 5.66 23.90
CA ASN A 102 -1.54 5.04 25.24
C ASN A 102 -0.13 5.15 25.81
N LEU A 103 -0.03 5.69 27.02
CA LEU A 103 1.21 5.71 27.82
C LEU A 103 1.12 4.62 28.89
N ILE A 104 2.06 3.71 28.90
CA ILE A 104 2.10 2.57 29.81
C ILE A 104 3.45 2.47 30.49
N ASN A 105 3.43 2.22 31.79
CA ASN A 105 4.57 1.76 32.54
C ASN A 105 4.10 0.76 33.59
N THR A 106 4.38 -0.50 33.36
CA THR A 106 3.89 -1.61 34.21
C THR A 106 4.52 -1.58 35.62
N GLU A 107 5.82 -1.25 35.73
CA GLU A 107 6.49 -1.15 37.03
C GLU A 107 5.94 -0.02 37.91
N LYS A 108 5.61 1.12 37.29
CA LYS A 108 5.09 2.30 37.99
C LYS A 108 3.56 2.33 38.04
N HIS A 109 2.89 1.32 37.49
CA HIS A 109 1.42 1.29 37.36
C HIS A 109 0.86 2.52 36.66
N ILE A 110 1.56 3.02 35.63
CA ILE A 110 1.11 4.14 34.79
C ILE A 110 0.24 3.57 33.67
N ASP A 111 -0.94 4.15 33.54
CA ASP A 111 -1.90 3.88 32.46
C ASP A 111 -2.54 5.21 32.05
N GLY A 112 -2.00 5.84 31.02
CA GLY A 112 -2.46 7.11 30.50
C GLY A 112 -2.89 6.97 29.05
N TRP A 113 -3.99 7.59 28.68
CA TRP A 113 -4.44 7.52 27.30
C TRP A 113 -5.09 8.81 26.82
N ILE A 114 -4.95 9.08 25.55
CA ILE A 114 -5.46 10.21 24.81
C ILE A 114 -6.20 9.68 23.60
N ASN A 115 -7.37 10.24 23.40
CA ASN A 115 -8.18 9.99 22.22
C ASN A 115 -8.66 11.36 21.71
N SER A 116 -8.34 11.70 20.48
CA SER A 116 -8.63 12.98 19.86
C SER A 116 -9.17 12.75 18.45
N GLY A 117 -10.21 13.52 18.09
CA GLY A 117 -10.84 13.43 16.78
C GLY A 117 -12.13 12.61 16.75
N ASP A 118 -12.67 12.46 15.56
CA ASP A 118 -13.90 11.70 15.29
C ASP A 118 -13.57 10.54 14.32
N LEU A 119 -13.93 9.31 14.70
CA LEU A 119 -13.74 8.15 13.86
C LEU A 119 -14.99 7.95 12.99
N TYR A 120 -14.88 8.17 11.67
CA TYR A 120 -15.98 7.98 10.70
C TYR A 120 -17.32 8.62 11.06
N GLY A 121 -17.28 9.80 11.72
CA GLY A 121 -18.48 10.50 12.17
C GLY A 121 -19.10 9.96 13.46
N GLU A 122 -18.54 8.94 14.06
CA GLU A 122 -18.90 8.48 15.39
C GLU A 122 -18.17 9.29 16.46
N LYS A 123 -18.92 9.96 17.33
CA LYS A 123 -18.36 10.62 18.51
C LYS A 123 -17.94 9.56 19.52
N LEU A 124 -16.68 9.13 19.41
CA LEU A 124 -16.12 8.28 20.44
C LEU A 124 -16.11 9.01 21.80
N PRO A 125 -16.40 8.30 22.90
CA PRO A 125 -16.36 8.91 24.22
C PRO A 125 -14.94 9.43 24.46
N ARG A 126 -14.80 10.74 24.56
CA ARG A 126 -13.54 11.41 24.89
C ARG A 126 -13.16 11.04 26.31
N ARG A 127 -12.35 10.04 26.43
CA ARG A 127 -11.72 9.72 27.70
C ARG A 127 -10.25 10.06 27.54
N THR A 128 -9.77 11.06 28.24
CA THR A 128 -8.36 11.37 28.29
C THR A 128 -7.89 11.27 29.73
N SER A 129 -6.98 10.38 30.01
CA SER A 129 -6.23 10.34 31.26
C SER A 129 -4.89 11.04 31.04
N ILE A 130 -4.88 12.37 31.17
CA ILE A 130 -3.69 13.20 30.88
C ILE A 130 -2.71 13.20 32.05
N ALA A 131 -3.20 13.06 33.29
CA ALA A 131 -2.35 13.16 34.49
C ALA A 131 -1.08 12.27 34.45
N PRO A 132 -1.14 11.02 33.99
CA PRO A 132 0.05 10.16 33.89
C PRO A 132 1.14 10.72 32.96
N TRP A 133 0.78 11.50 31.95
CA TRP A 133 1.72 12.06 30.98
C TRP A 133 2.65 13.13 31.56
N LYS A 134 2.29 13.69 32.74
CA LYS A 134 3.14 14.70 33.42
C LYS A 134 4.57 14.22 33.69
N SER A 135 4.78 12.93 33.83
CA SER A 135 6.10 12.34 34.11
C SER A 135 7.00 12.22 32.89
N VAL A 136 6.46 12.36 31.67
CA VAL A 136 7.18 12.09 30.42
C VAL A 136 7.28 13.28 29.49
N VAL A 137 6.46 14.31 29.68
CA VAL A 137 6.47 15.52 28.85
C VAL A 137 7.29 16.65 29.47
N SER A 138 7.91 17.46 28.63
CA SER A 138 8.73 18.63 29.07
C SER A 138 7.89 19.80 29.57
N ASP A 139 6.71 19.99 29.00
CA ASP A 139 5.76 21.05 29.39
C ASP A 139 4.35 20.46 29.41
N TYR A 140 3.87 20.18 30.61
CA TYR A 140 2.58 19.52 30.82
C TYR A 140 1.38 20.40 30.45
N GLU A 141 1.46 21.71 30.74
CA GLU A 141 0.35 22.64 30.44
C GLU A 141 0.17 22.79 28.93
N LYS A 142 1.29 22.98 28.22
CA LYS A 142 1.30 23.03 26.76
C LYS A 142 0.82 21.71 26.17
N PHE A 143 1.32 20.58 26.64
CA PHE A 143 0.88 19.25 26.21
C PHE A 143 -0.64 19.06 26.39
N SER A 144 -1.15 19.43 27.59
CA SER A 144 -2.59 19.35 27.86
C SER A 144 -3.43 20.23 26.95
N SER A 145 -2.90 21.37 26.49
CA SER A 145 -3.55 22.24 25.52
C SER A 145 -3.57 21.61 24.13
N VAL A 146 -2.42 21.13 23.66
CA VAL A 146 -2.25 20.49 22.35
C VAL A 146 -3.21 19.32 22.16
N VAL A 147 -3.20 18.37 23.11
CA VAL A 147 -4.03 17.15 22.97
C VAL A 147 -5.54 17.39 23.14
N LYS A 148 -5.94 18.59 23.52
CA LYS A 148 -7.35 19.02 23.61
C LYS A 148 -7.80 19.90 22.44
N ASP A 149 -6.87 20.31 21.61
CA ASP A 149 -7.19 21.15 20.45
C ASP A 149 -8.06 20.34 19.46
N LYS A 150 -9.10 20.99 18.96
CA LYS A 150 -10.08 20.37 18.07
C LYS A 150 -10.04 20.91 16.65
N ASN A 151 -9.16 21.90 16.42
CA ASN A 151 -9.14 22.66 15.18
C ASN A 151 -7.95 22.29 14.29
N VAL A 152 -7.17 21.27 14.70
CA VAL A 152 -5.99 20.77 13.98
C VAL A 152 -6.21 19.33 13.57
N PHE A 153 -5.50 18.90 12.54
CA PHE A 153 -5.48 17.50 12.13
C PHE A 153 -4.86 16.61 13.22
N ALA A 154 -5.27 15.37 13.28
CA ALA A 154 -4.84 14.43 14.31
C ALA A 154 -3.31 14.21 14.30
N GLU A 155 -2.69 14.18 13.12
CA GLU A 155 -1.23 14.09 12.98
C GLU A 155 -0.52 15.33 13.51
N ASP A 156 -1.07 16.55 13.33
CA ASP A 156 -0.46 17.77 13.85
C ASP A 156 -0.45 17.76 15.38
N VAL A 157 -1.54 17.30 16.00
CA VAL A 157 -1.59 17.05 17.44
C VAL A 157 -0.50 16.09 17.87
N PHE A 158 -0.28 15.02 17.10
CA PHE A 158 0.75 14.04 17.42
C PHE A 158 2.15 14.62 17.27
N TYR A 159 2.46 15.35 16.20
CA TYR A 159 3.77 15.98 15.99
C TYR A 159 4.09 16.98 17.10
N GLU A 160 3.14 17.83 17.49
CA GLU A 160 3.34 18.77 18.60
C GLU A 160 3.51 18.06 19.95
N ALA A 161 2.72 17.02 20.20
CA ALA A 161 2.84 16.21 21.41
C ALA A 161 4.20 15.47 21.46
N ALA A 162 4.64 14.90 20.35
CA ALA A 162 5.92 14.21 20.21
C ALA A 162 7.12 15.13 20.49
N ALA A 163 7.07 16.37 20.02
CA ALA A 163 8.10 17.36 20.34
C ALA A 163 8.18 17.63 21.86
N LEU A 164 7.03 17.69 22.55
CA LEU A 164 6.99 17.85 24.01
C LEU A 164 7.44 16.60 24.78
N LEU A 165 7.36 15.44 24.14
CA LEU A 165 7.90 14.16 24.64
C LEU A 165 9.41 14.04 24.37
N GLY A 166 10.02 14.92 23.58
CA GLY A 166 11.42 14.84 23.16
C GLY A 166 11.69 13.74 22.14
N MET A 167 10.72 13.43 21.29
CA MET A 167 10.88 12.55 20.15
C MET A 167 11.46 13.31 18.96
N ASP A 168 12.23 12.62 18.14
CA ASP A 168 12.60 13.13 16.82
C ASP A 168 11.39 13.08 15.86
N THR A 169 11.28 14.08 14.98
CA THR A 169 10.15 14.15 14.04
C THR A 169 10.07 12.94 13.10
N ALA A 170 11.22 12.36 12.74
CA ALA A 170 11.28 11.15 11.92
C ALA A 170 10.72 9.90 12.63
N GLN A 171 10.54 9.96 13.95
CA GLN A 171 9.94 8.87 14.73
C GLN A 171 8.40 8.89 14.68
N CYS A 172 7.81 10.04 14.35
CA CYS A 172 6.37 10.25 14.56
C CYS A 172 5.48 9.38 13.67
N ALA A 173 5.76 9.33 12.39
CA ALA A 173 4.96 8.54 11.44
C ALA A 173 5.82 7.48 10.75
N LEU A 174 6.70 6.85 11.53
CA LEU A 174 7.64 5.84 11.06
C LEU A 174 6.90 4.70 10.35
N GLN A 175 7.43 4.28 9.21
CA GLN A 175 6.93 3.15 8.42
C GLN A 175 8.06 2.16 8.16
N PRO A 176 7.77 0.84 8.07
CA PRO A 176 8.78 -0.16 7.81
C PRO A 176 9.54 0.05 6.50
N ASP A 177 8.88 0.63 5.50
CA ASP A 177 9.40 0.87 4.15
C ASP A 177 9.78 2.35 3.90
N ASP A 178 9.91 3.16 4.95
CA ASP A 178 10.25 4.58 4.82
C ASP A 178 11.58 4.77 4.06
N SER A 179 11.44 5.27 2.83
CA SER A 179 12.57 5.45 1.92
C SER A 179 13.52 6.58 2.34
N HIS A 180 13.04 7.55 3.10
CA HIS A 180 13.86 8.67 3.58
C HIS A 180 14.88 8.23 4.64
N LEU A 181 14.61 7.12 5.31
CA LEU A 181 15.47 6.56 6.35
C LEU A 181 16.27 5.35 5.85
N GLN A 182 16.27 5.04 4.54
CA GLN A 182 16.93 3.83 4.01
C GLN A 182 18.43 3.77 4.30
N GLN A 183 19.10 4.90 4.40
CA GLN A 183 20.53 5.00 4.64
C GLN A 183 20.87 5.43 6.08
N ASP A 184 19.88 5.60 6.95
CA ASP A 184 20.12 5.98 8.34
C ASP A 184 20.66 4.79 9.13
N GLU A 185 21.85 4.94 9.72
CA GLU A 185 22.51 3.91 10.52
C GLU A 185 21.78 3.55 11.80
N ASN A 186 20.89 4.44 12.26
CA ASN A 186 20.06 4.23 13.45
C ASN A 186 18.78 3.44 13.15
N LEU A 187 18.53 3.12 11.86
CA LEU A 187 17.40 2.33 11.45
C LEU A 187 17.81 0.87 11.24
N ARG A 188 17.12 -0.03 11.93
CA ARG A 188 17.24 -1.48 11.76
C ARG A 188 15.93 -2.02 11.16
N ARG A 189 16.03 -2.95 10.22
CA ARG A 189 14.88 -3.61 9.60
C ARG A 189 14.92 -5.10 9.80
N LEU A 190 13.75 -5.69 9.96
CA LEU A 190 13.52 -7.13 9.97
C LEU A 190 12.47 -7.43 8.90
N TYR A 191 12.68 -8.50 8.18
CA TYR A 191 11.81 -8.96 7.11
C TYR A 191 11.37 -10.38 7.38
N PHE A 192 10.10 -10.68 7.11
CA PHE A 192 9.54 -11.99 7.39
C PHE A 192 8.66 -12.45 6.24
N SER A 193 8.70 -13.76 5.97
CA SER A 193 7.68 -14.44 5.18
C SER A 193 6.56 -14.96 6.07
N ALA A 194 5.36 -15.07 5.52
CA ALA A 194 4.24 -15.67 6.24
C ALA A 194 4.54 -17.11 6.68
N PRO A 195 3.94 -17.56 7.79
CA PRO A 195 4.00 -18.96 8.18
C PRO A 195 3.42 -19.84 7.06
N ASN A 196 4.03 -21.01 6.86
CA ASN A 196 3.46 -22.01 5.98
C ASN A 196 2.02 -22.32 6.43
N GLY A 197 1.03 -21.91 5.65
CA GLY A 197 -0.40 -22.11 5.94
C GLY A 197 -1.22 -20.86 6.27
N ILE A 198 -0.62 -19.68 6.42
CA ILE A 198 -1.38 -18.41 6.28
C ILE A 198 -1.57 -18.18 4.79
N GLU A 199 -2.80 -17.94 4.37
CA GLU A 199 -3.07 -17.53 2.99
C GLU A 199 -2.23 -16.29 2.69
N LYS A 200 -1.31 -16.43 1.74
CA LYS A 200 -0.54 -15.32 1.21
C LYS A 200 -1.53 -14.24 0.75
N GLU A 201 -1.32 -13.01 1.19
CA GLU A 201 -2.15 -11.92 0.70
C GLU A 201 -1.98 -11.82 -0.82
N LEU A 202 -3.06 -12.15 -1.53
CA LEU A 202 -3.05 -12.17 -2.99
C LEU A 202 -3.05 -10.74 -3.55
N PRO A 203 -2.47 -10.53 -4.72
CA PRO A 203 -2.51 -9.24 -5.36
C PRO A 203 -3.95 -8.82 -5.69
N VAL A 204 -4.27 -7.55 -5.44
CA VAL A 204 -5.54 -6.91 -5.79
C VAL A 204 -5.24 -5.75 -6.71
N LEU A 205 -5.40 -5.95 -8.01
CA LEU A 205 -5.12 -4.92 -8.99
C LEU A 205 -6.28 -3.92 -9.08
N LYS A 206 -5.95 -2.65 -8.93
CA LYS A 206 -6.90 -1.55 -9.11
C LYS A 206 -6.47 -0.70 -10.30
N MET A 207 -7.34 -0.58 -11.29
CA MET A 207 -7.10 0.33 -12.41
C MET A 207 -7.08 1.77 -11.97
N ASN A 208 -6.07 2.48 -12.42
CA ASN A 208 -5.94 3.90 -12.23
C ASN A 208 -6.17 4.58 -13.59
N ILE A 209 -7.43 4.78 -13.93
CA ILE A 209 -7.77 5.62 -15.07
C ILE A 209 -7.77 7.04 -14.56
N SER A 210 -6.68 7.74 -14.73
CA SER A 210 -6.66 9.18 -14.57
C SER A 210 -7.24 9.81 -15.84
N PRO A 211 -8.46 10.36 -15.82
CA PRO A 211 -8.93 11.21 -16.89
C PRO A 211 -8.05 12.47 -16.84
N GLY A 212 -7.15 12.62 -17.77
CA GLY A 212 -6.29 13.79 -17.87
C GLY A 212 -4.80 13.54 -17.84
N ARG A 213 -4.33 12.30 -17.75
CA ARG A 213 -2.95 12.02 -18.14
C ARG A 213 -2.82 12.34 -19.62
N PRO A 214 -1.96 13.29 -20.01
CA PRO A 214 -1.77 13.56 -21.42
C PRO A 214 -1.25 12.26 -22.04
N CYS A 215 -2.12 11.56 -22.77
CA CYS A 215 -1.60 10.69 -23.80
C CYS A 215 -0.62 11.53 -24.59
N SER A 216 0.60 11.04 -24.78
CA SER A 216 1.57 11.72 -25.61
C SER A 216 0.89 12.15 -26.92
N ALA A 217 1.44 13.14 -27.62
CA ALA A 217 0.88 13.73 -28.84
C ALA A 217 0.41 12.73 -29.93
N GLU A 218 0.63 11.44 -29.72
CA GLU A 218 0.30 10.33 -30.63
C GLU A 218 -1.02 9.62 -30.31
N GLU A 219 -1.82 10.05 -29.32
CA GLU A 219 -3.17 9.52 -29.02
C GLU A 219 -3.27 7.98 -28.89
N ASN A 220 -2.33 7.36 -28.21
CA ASN A 220 -2.43 5.96 -27.81
C ASN A 220 -3.29 5.81 -26.53
N THR A 221 -3.93 4.67 -26.40
CA THR A 221 -4.63 4.30 -25.17
C THR A 221 -3.65 3.68 -24.18
N ALA A 222 -3.79 4.05 -22.92
CA ALA A 222 -2.99 3.48 -21.85
C ALA A 222 -3.89 3.01 -20.71
N VAL A 223 -3.59 1.82 -20.19
CA VAL A 223 -4.27 1.22 -19.05
C VAL A 223 -3.22 0.87 -18.03
N PHE A 224 -3.26 1.52 -16.88
CA PHE A 224 -2.35 1.27 -15.78
C PHE A 224 -3.10 0.79 -14.54
N VAL A 225 -2.45 -0.02 -13.77
CA VAL A 225 -2.94 -0.53 -12.49
C VAL A 225 -1.90 -0.29 -11.41
N ASN A 226 -2.36 -0.17 -10.18
CA ASN A 226 -1.53 -0.37 -9.00
C ASN A 226 -2.06 -1.56 -8.20
N ASN A 227 -1.18 -2.18 -7.44
CA ASN A 227 -1.55 -3.25 -6.55
C ASN A 227 -1.98 -2.68 -5.20
N LYS A 228 -3.08 -3.18 -4.65
CA LYS A 228 -3.60 -2.85 -3.31
C LYS A 228 -3.52 -4.04 -2.34
N GLY A 229 -2.92 -5.13 -2.77
CA GLY A 229 -2.73 -6.36 -1.99
C GLY A 229 -1.28 -6.78 -1.89
N GLY A 230 -1.06 -8.06 -1.65
CA GLY A 230 0.25 -8.67 -1.55
C GLY A 230 1.03 -8.67 -2.87
N SER A 231 2.32 -8.93 -2.82
CA SER A 231 3.14 -9.14 -4.02
C SER A 231 2.92 -10.53 -4.60
N SER A 232 3.08 -10.67 -5.91
CA SER A 232 3.09 -11.97 -6.57
C SER A 232 3.99 -11.97 -7.79
N LYS A 233 4.23 -13.15 -8.36
CA LYS A 233 5.02 -13.32 -9.57
C LYS A 233 4.11 -13.69 -10.73
N GLY A 234 4.37 -13.05 -11.88
CA GLY A 234 3.66 -13.28 -13.13
C GLY A 234 2.46 -12.38 -13.36
N ILE A 235 2.40 -11.86 -14.59
CA ILE A 235 1.35 -10.95 -15.08
C ILE A 235 0.92 -11.36 -16.48
N ALA A 236 -0.36 -11.17 -16.78
CA ALA A 236 -0.87 -11.26 -18.14
C ALA A 236 -1.63 -10.01 -18.55
N VAL A 237 -1.61 -9.71 -19.83
CA VAL A 237 -2.43 -8.69 -20.50
C VAL A 237 -3.29 -9.39 -21.53
N MET A 238 -4.58 -9.10 -21.50
CA MET A 238 -5.52 -9.70 -22.43
C MET A 238 -6.46 -8.64 -23.02
N PHE A 239 -6.61 -8.67 -24.34
CA PHE A 239 -7.59 -7.88 -25.07
C PHE A 239 -8.71 -8.80 -25.55
N TRP A 240 -9.95 -8.40 -25.30
CA TRP A 240 -11.13 -9.21 -25.58
C TRP A 240 -12.36 -8.32 -25.90
N GLY A 241 -13.46 -8.93 -26.29
CA GLY A 241 -14.68 -8.20 -26.66
C GLY A 241 -14.62 -7.54 -28.02
N GLY A 242 -13.47 -7.58 -28.69
CA GLY A 242 -13.31 -7.13 -30.08
C GLY A 242 -13.42 -8.28 -31.07
N ILE A 243 -13.59 -7.98 -32.35
CA ILE A 243 -13.54 -8.98 -33.43
C ILE A 243 -12.09 -9.05 -33.94
N PHE A 244 -11.30 -9.91 -33.31
CA PHE A 244 -9.87 -10.08 -33.61
C PHE A 244 -9.61 -11.17 -34.66
N GLU A 245 -10.59 -12.04 -34.94
CA GLU A 245 -10.45 -13.13 -35.90
C GLU A 245 -10.23 -12.62 -37.31
N ASP A 246 -11.07 -11.67 -37.75
CA ASP A 246 -11.10 -11.13 -39.11
C ASP A 246 -10.33 -9.80 -39.23
N ASP A 247 -9.48 -9.45 -38.25
CA ASP A 247 -8.77 -8.18 -38.17
C ASP A 247 -9.70 -6.93 -38.26
N GLU A 248 -10.96 -7.08 -37.84
CA GLU A 248 -11.87 -5.94 -37.75
C GLU A 248 -11.44 -4.99 -36.61
N VAL A 249 -10.80 -5.52 -35.59
CA VAL A 249 -10.10 -4.76 -34.56
C VAL A 249 -8.64 -5.23 -34.51
N ILE A 250 -7.72 -4.29 -34.58
CA ILE A 250 -6.28 -4.53 -34.56
C ILE A 250 -5.67 -3.73 -33.41
N ILE A 251 -4.91 -4.38 -32.57
CA ILE A 251 -4.09 -3.74 -31.53
C ILE A 251 -2.67 -3.62 -32.05
N GLU A 252 -2.21 -2.39 -32.21
CA GLU A 252 -0.91 -2.08 -32.76
C GLU A 252 0.03 -1.50 -31.69
N ARG A 253 1.33 -1.71 -31.86
CA ARG A 253 2.40 -1.10 -31.06
C ARG A 253 2.15 -1.22 -29.54
N ALA A 254 1.69 -2.38 -29.10
CA ALA A 254 1.48 -2.60 -27.69
C ALA A 254 2.81 -2.66 -26.94
N THR A 255 2.89 -1.95 -25.81
CA THR A 255 4.01 -1.96 -24.90
C THR A 255 3.53 -2.24 -23.49
N PHE A 256 4.26 -3.08 -22.74
CA PHE A 256 4.09 -3.18 -21.30
C PHE A 256 5.04 -2.18 -20.64
N GLU A 257 4.53 -1.44 -19.69
CA GLU A 257 5.27 -0.40 -18.98
C GLU A 257 5.18 -0.67 -17.48
N SER A 258 6.31 -0.61 -16.78
CA SER A 258 6.37 -0.73 -15.32
C SER A 258 7.15 0.43 -14.70
N ASP A 259 6.92 0.67 -13.41
CA ASP A 259 7.46 1.81 -12.68
C ASP A 259 7.18 3.16 -13.38
N TYR A 260 5.97 3.28 -13.92
CA TYR A 260 5.54 4.45 -14.67
C TYR A 260 5.74 5.75 -13.85
N GLY A 261 6.32 6.76 -14.50
CA GLY A 261 6.61 8.06 -13.88
C GLY A 261 7.89 8.09 -13.03
N SER A 262 8.64 7.01 -12.95
CA SER A 262 9.96 6.96 -12.32
C SER A 262 11.10 7.05 -13.33
N GLU A 263 12.32 7.36 -12.86
CA GLU A 263 13.54 7.28 -13.69
C GLU A 263 13.87 5.83 -14.10
N LYS A 264 13.29 4.85 -13.44
CA LYS A 264 13.44 3.41 -13.71
C LYS A 264 12.30 2.84 -14.56
N CYS A 265 11.46 3.70 -15.15
CA CYS A 265 10.38 3.24 -16.01
C CYS A 265 10.90 2.34 -17.12
N MET A 266 10.42 1.10 -17.11
CA MET A 266 10.73 0.15 -18.18
C MET A 266 9.57 0.13 -19.18
N VAL A 267 9.92 0.17 -20.47
CA VAL A 267 8.97 0.06 -21.58
C VAL A 267 9.40 -1.11 -22.46
N VAL A 268 8.60 -2.16 -22.48
CA VAL A 268 8.88 -3.39 -23.21
C VAL A 268 7.84 -3.55 -24.32
N PRO A 269 8.23 -3.59 -25.61
CA PRO A 269 7.33 -3.99 -26.67
C PRO A 269 6.82 -5.41 -26.44
N ILE A 270 5.49 -5.60 -26.53
CA ILE A 270 4.87 -6.91 -26.34
C ILE A 270 4.29 -7.43 -27.65
N THR A 271 4.43 -8.73 -27.85
CA THR A 271 3.79 -9.41 -28.98
C THR A 271 2.55 -10.12 -28.48
N LEU A 272 1.40 -9.71 -29.01
CA LEU A 272 0.11 -10.28 -28.66
C LEU A 272 -0.16 -11.53 -29.50
N GLU A 273 -0.51 -12.63 -28.83
CA GLU A 273 -0.87 -13.89 -29.45
C GLU A 273 -2.40 -14.01 -29.57
N LYS A 274 -2.88 -14.48 -30.72
CA LYS A 274 -4.31 -14.87 -30.83
C LYS A 274 -4.53 -16.20 -30.12
N ARG A 275 -5.46 -16.20 -29.18
CA ARG A 275 -5.90 -17.43 -28.48
C ARG A 275 -7.41 -17.57 -28.58
N LYS A 276 -7.89 -18.80 -28.64
CA LYS A 276 -9.32 -19.12 -28.68
C LYS A 276 -9.79 -19.47 -27.27
N ALA A 277 -10.74 -18.72 -26.76
CA ALA A 277 -11.36 -18.97 -25.47
C ALA A 277 -12.41 -20.13 -25.58
N THR A 278 -12.77 -20.72 -24.47
CA THR A 278 -13.74 -21.83 -24.40
C THR A 278 -15.12 -21.50 -24.99
N ASN A 279 -15.51 -20.23 -24.92
CA ASN A 279 -16.73 -19.74 -25.57
C ASN A 279 -16.57 -19.50 -27.09
N GLY A 280 -15.41 -19.79 -27.65
CA GLY A 280 -15.09 -19.60 -29.06
C GLY A 280 -14.63 -18.20 -29.46
N GLU A 281 -14.58 -17.24 -28.54
CA GLU A 281 -14.07 -15.89 -28.79
C GLU A 281 -12.55 -15.90 -29.00
N ILE A 282 -12.06 -15.14 -29.96
CA ILE A 282 -10.62 -14.89 -30.13
C ILE A 282 -10.22 -13.73 -29.24
N VAL A 283 -9.23 -13.96 -28.41
CA VAL A 283 -8.58 -12.95 -27.55
C VAL A 283 -7.15 -12.71 -28.00
N LEU A 284 -6.62 -11.53 -27.71
CA LEU A 284 -5.20 -11.26 -27.87
C LEU A 284 -4.55 -11.29 -26.48
N TYR A 285 -3.51 -12.09 -26.34
CA TYR A 285 -2.92 -12.43 -25.03
C TYR A 285 -1.42 -12.24 -25.03
N TRP A 286 -0.89 -11.81 -23.90
CA TRP A 286 0.53 -11.77 -23.59
C TRP A 286 0.72 -12.03 -22.10
N GLU A 287 1.82 -12.69 -21.73
CA GLU A 287 2.18 -12.91 -20.34
C GLU A 287 3.69 -12.74 -20.09
N ASP A 288 4.04 -12.34 -18.86
CA ASP A 288 5.38 -12.37 -18.33
C ASP A 288 5.34 -13.09 -16.98
N LYS A 289 5.93 -14.30 -16.93
CA LYS A 289 5.96 -15.15 -15.74
C LYS A 289 6.99 -14.67 -14.72
N ASP A 290 7.92 -13.84 -15.11
CA ASP A 290 9.01 -13.35 -14.27
C ASP A 290 8.77 -11.94 -13.72
N PHE A 291 7.77 -11.24 -14.23
CA PHE A 291 7.39 -9.94 -13.70
C PHE A 291 6.94 -10.05 -12.24
N VAL A 292 7.56 -9.25 -11.37
CA VAL A 292 7.18 -9.17 -9.95
C VAL A 292 6.17 -8.04 -9.77
N ILE A 293 4.94 -8.41 -9.43
CA ILE A 293 3.91 -7.44 -9.06
C ILE A 293 4.32 -6.83 -7.71
N PRO A 294 4.58 -5.52 -7.65
CA PRO A 294 5.00 -4.88 -6.41
C PRO A 294 3.89 -4.96 -5.36
N LYS A 295 4.26 -5.15 -4.08
CA LYS A 295 3.33 -5.06 -2.95
C LYS A 295 2.64 -3.69 -2.94
N ALA A 296 1.42 -3.64 -2.41
CA ALA A 296 0.68 -2.41 -2.19
C ALA A 296 1.54 -1.36 -1.48
N VAL A 297 1.40 -0.11 -1.92
CA VAL A 297 1.99 1.03 -1.19
C VAL A 297 1.28 1.16 0.15
N ASN A 298 2.05 1.33 1.21
CA ASN A 298 1.48 1.52 2.54
C ASN A 298 0.66 2.82 2.57
N GLN A 299 -0.62 2.71 2.88
CA GLN A 299 -1.58 3.82 2.89
C GLN A 299 -1.39 4.77 4.08
N SER A 300 -0.48 4.45 5.00
CA SER A 300 -0.15 5.31 6.13
C SER A 300 0.86 6.43 5.82
N LEU A 301 1.35 6.51 4.60
CA LEU A 301 2.22 7.60 4.17
C LEU A 301 1.42 8.89 3.92
N PRO A 302 2.02 10.09 4.11
CA PRO A 302 1.43 11.34 3.67
C PRO A 302 1.01 11.27 2.22
N TRP A 303 -0.17 11.83 1.91
CA TRP A 303 -0.80 11.66 0.60
C TRP A 303 0.10 12.10 -0.57
N GLU A 304 0.92 13.14 -0.41
CA GLU A 304 1.88 13.58 -1.43
C GLU A 304 2.94 12.50 -1.69
N LYS A 305 3.48 11.90 -0.64
CA LYS A 305 4.47 10.82 -0.75
C LYS A 305 3.83 9.54 -1.26
N MET A 306 2.59 9.26 -0.84
CA MET A 306 1.86 8.09 -1.29
C MET A 306 1.55 8.16 -2.78
N ASN A 307 1.09 9.32 -3.28
CA ASN A 307 0.84 9.51 -4.70
C ASN A 307 2.10 9.28 -5.54
N ASP A 308 3.23 9.84 -5.12
CA ASP A 308 4.49 9.64 -5.82
C ASP A 308 4.91 8.16 -5.85
N LEU A 309 4.75 7.45 -4.73
CA LEU A 309 5.11 6.04 -4.63
C LEU A 309 4.12 5.15 -5.38
N GLU A 310 2.82 5.43 -5.30
CA GLU A 310 1.82 4.71 -6.09
C GLU A 310 2.08 4.87 -7.59
N PHE A 311 2.41 6.07 -8.02
CA PHE A 311 2.79 6.34 -9.40
C PHE A 311 4.04 5.53 -9.82
N LYS A 312 5.07 5.50 -8.97
CA LYS A 312 6.30 4.76 -9.24
C LYS A 312 6.15 3.24 -9.25
N LYS A 313 5.04 2.73 -8.71
CA LYS A 313 4.72 1.29 -8.69
C LYS A 313 3.59 0.92 -9.65
N GLU A 314 3.14 1.84 -10.50
CA GLU A 314 2.16 1.53 -11.52
C GLU A 314 2.79 0.76 -12.66
N PHE A 315 2.04 -0.18 -13.17
CA PHE A 315 2.38 -0.96 -14.36
C PHE A 315 1.15 -1.15 -15.24
N GLY A 316 1.37 -1.39 -16.51
CA GLY A 316 0.25 -1.51 -17.43
C GLY A 316 0.62 -1.65 -18.87
N VAL A 317 -0.33 -1.41 -19.76
CA VAL A 317 -0.17 -1.55 -21.19
C VAL A 317 -0.55 -0.27 -21.90
N ARG A 318 0.24 0.10 -22.91
CA ARG A 318 -0.05 1.17 -23.86
C ARG A 318 -0.19 0.58 -25.25
N PHE A 319 -1.17 1.01 -26.02
CA PHE A 319 -1.48 0.42 -27.32
C PHE A 319 -2.21 1.39 -28.23
N PHE A 320 -2.27 1.06 -29.51
CA PHE A 320 -3.09 1.74 -30.50
C PHE A 320 -4.17 0.80 -31.01
N VAL A 321 -5.35 1.37 -31.30
CA VAL A 321 -6.44 0.63 -31.89
C VAL A 321 -6.64 1.09 -33.33
N SER A 322 -6.58 0.11 -34.22
CA SER A 322 -7.00 0.29 -35.61
C SER A 322 -8.01 -0.78 -36.02
N GLY A 323 -8.52 -0.72 -37.22
CA GLY A 323 -9.46 -1.74 -37.69
C GLY A 323 -10.06 -1.40 -39.02
N ASN A 324 -10.73 -2.38 -39.60
CA ASN A 324 -11.34 -2.28 -40.92
C ASN A 324 -12.85 -2.05 -40.82
N LYS A 325 -13.33 -0.97 -41.46
CA LYS A 325 -14.74 -0.79 -41.88
C LYS A 325 -15.81 -0.48 -40.84
N ARG A 326 -15.58 -0.56 -39.53
CA ARG A 326 -16.61 -0.25 -38.55
C ARG A 326 -16.58 1.23 -38.12
N LYS A 327 -17.73 1.77 -37.82
CA LYS A 327 -17.86 3.11 -37.26
C LYS A 327 -17.46 3.17 -35.80
N PHE A 328 -17.70 2.09 -35.06
CA PHE A 328 -17.37 1.92 -33.67
C PHE A 328 -16.62 0.61 -33.48
N LEU A 329 -15.65 0.62 -32.62
CA LEU A 329 -14.92 -0.57 -32.15
C LEU A 329 -15.06 -0.66 -30.64
N ASP A 330 -15.33 -1.86 -30.14
CA ASP A 330 -15.32 -2.18 -28.73
C ASP A 330 -14.08 -3.03 -28.40
N VAL A 331 -13.38 -2.65 -27.36
CA VAL A 331 -12.21 -3.39 -26.86
C VAL A 331 -12.24 -3.38 -25.35
N ARG A 332 -12.02 -4.52 -24.77
CA ARG A 332 -11.78 -4.67 -23.33
C ARG A 332 -10.34 -5.07 -23.10
N VAL A 333 -9.75 -4.52 -22.07
CA VAL A 333 -8.37 -4.80 -21.68
C VAL A 333 -8.36 -5.27 -20.24
N SER A 334 -7.77 -6.42 -19.98
CA SER A 334 -7.58 -6.95 -18.64
C SER A 334 -6.10 -7.06 -18.32
N ILE A 335 -5.73 -6.70 -17.10
CA ILE A 335 -4.40 -6.93 -16.52
C ILE A 335 -4.61 -7.89 -15.36
N ILE A 336 -3.94 -9.04 -15.39
CA ILE A 336 -4.28 -10.22 -14.59
C ILE A 336 -3.03 -10.79 -13.91
N PRO A 337 -2.97 -10.86 -12.57
CA PRO A 337 -1.93 -11.62 -11.88
C PRO A 337 -2.07 -13.11 -12.20
N LEU A 338 -0.97 -13.79 -12.54
CA LEU A 338 -1.03 -15.22 -12.87
C LEU A 338 -1.33 -16.11 -11.66
N GLU A 339 -1.00 -15.66 -10.46
CA GLU A 339 -1.13 -16.46 -9.25
C GLU A 339 -2.59 -16.66 -8.83
N ASN A 340 -3.39 -15.59 -8.74
CA ASN A 340 -4.78 -15.66 -8.31
C ASN A 340 -5.79 -15.44 -9.44
N ARG A 341 -5.30 -15.03 -10.61
CA ARG A 341 -6.09 -14.76 -11.80
C ARG A 341 -7.23 -13.74 -11.60
N GLN A 342 -7.14 -12.93 -10.56
CA GLN A 342 -8.07 -11.84 -10.30
C GLN A 342 -7.45 -10.53 -10.77
N GLY A 343 -7.96 -10.00 -11.86
CA GLY A 343 -7.42 -8.82 -12.50
C GLY A 343 -8.39 -7.65 -12.53
N SER A 344 -7.97 -6.57 -13.15
CA SER A 344 -8.79 -5.42 -13.46
C SER A 344 -9.04 -5.33 -14.96
N ALA A 345 -10.23 -4.91 -15.35
CA ALA A 345 -10.59 -4.73 -16.73
C ALA A 345 -11.12 -3.33 -17.05
N THR A 346 -10.85 -2.85 -18.24
CA THR A 346 -11.39 -1.60 -18.79
C THR A 346 -12.03 -1.86 -20.14
N TRP A 347 -13.19 -1.28 -20.33
CA TRP A 347 -13.90 -1.29 -21.59
C TRP A 347 -13.72 0.05 -22.30
N PHE A 348 -13.35 0.00 -23.57
CA PHE A 348 -13.19 1.16 -24.44
C PHE A 348 -14.13 1.06 -25.62
N VAL A 349 -14.73 2.19 -25.97
CA VAL A 349 -15.47 2.37 -27.21
C VAL A 349 -14.74 3.41 -28.06
N TYR A 350 -14.33 3.02 -29.23
CA TYR A 350 -13.65 3.88 -30.19
C TYR A 350 -14.58 4.23 -31.38
N MET A 351 -14.48 5.44 -31.86
CA MET A 351 -15.18 5.89 -33.04
C MET A 351 -14.18 6.35 -34.11
N PHE A 352 -14.41 5.96 -35.36
CA PHE A 352 -13.58 6.42 -36.47
C PHE A 352 -13.77 7.91 -36.73
N ASP A 353 -12.71 8.69 -36.55
CA ASP A 353 -12.67 10.11 -36.92
C ASP A 353 -12.26 10.25 -38.39
N LYS A 354 -13.21 10.70 -39.24
CA LYS A 354 -12.98 10.85 -40.66
C LYS A 354 -11.95 11.94 -40.98
N THR A 355 -11.82 12.94 -40.13
CA THR A 355 -10.88 14.05 -40.33
C THR A 355 -9.46 13.61 -40.05
N LYS A 356 -9.26 12.92 -38.91
CA LYS A 356 -7.97 12.41 -38.48
C LYS A 356 -7.62 11.07 -39.12
N LYS A 357 -8.56 10.42 -39.81
CA LYS A 357 -8.44 9.08 -40.44
C LYS A 357 -7.97 7.99 -39.49
N ARG A 358 -8.45 8.04 -38.25
CA ARG A 358 -8.10 7.08 -37.20
C ARG A 358 -9.23 6.90 -36.19
N TYR A 359 -9.11 5.87 -35.34
CA TYR A 359 -10.05 5.66 -34.24
C TYR A 359 -9.66 6.55 -33.07
N ILE A 360 -10.67 7.13 -32.41
CA ILE A 360 -10.54 7.97 -31.25
C ILE A 360 -11.40 7.36 -30.13
N GLU A 361 -10.87 7.27 -28.96
CA GLU A 361 -11.62 6.87 -27.78
C GLU A 361 -12.78 7.84 -27.52
N LYS A 362 -13.97 7.31 -27.34
CA LYS A 362 -15.19 8.05 -27.03
C LYS A 362 -15.71 7.78 -25.65
N TYR A 363 -15.47 6.59 -25.14
CA TYR A 363 -15.97 6.16 -23.86
C TYR A 363 -15.03 5.13 -23.26
N ASN A 364 -14.81 5.20 -21.96
CA ASN A 364 -14.17 4.14 -21.19
C ASN A 364 -14.94 3.89 -19.90
N LYS A 365 -14.90 2.66 -19.42
CA LYS A 365 -15.44 2.26 -18.13
C LYS A 365 -14.53 1.19 -17.53
N SER A 366 -14.07 1.46 -16.34
CA SER A 366 -13.29 0.49 -15.57
C SER A 366 -14.15 -0.26 -14.59
N TRP A 367 -13.83 -1.51 -14.39
CA TRP A 367 -14.37 -2.32 -13.33
C TRP A 367 -13.23 -2.75 -12.39
N ILE A 368 -13.44 -2.55 -11.12
CA ILE A 368 -12.68 -3.27 -10.11
C ILE A 368 -13.38 -4.62 -9.99
N SER A 369 -12.76 -5.64 -10.52
CA SER A 369 -13.29 -6.99 -10.34
C SER A 369 -12.74 -7.59 -9.07
N ILE A 370 -13.56 -7.61 -8.04
CA ILE A 370 -13.43 -8.62 -7.00
C ILE A 370 -14.08 -9.88 -7.58
N GLY A 371 -13.25 -10.75 -8.15
CA GLY A 371 -13.68 -11.95 -8.84
C GLY A 371 -14.37 -11.67 -10.18
N PHE A 372 -13.76 -12.07 -11.25
CA PHE A 372 -14.46 -12.23 -12.53
C PHE A 372 -15.45 -13.38 -12.39
N ASN A 373 -16.64 -13.10 -11.89
CA ASN A 373 -17.81 -13.92 -12.11
C ASN A 373 -18.36 -13.70 -13.52
N SER A 374 -17.48 -13.38 -14.47
CA SER A 374 -17.83 -13.52 -15.86
C SER A 374 -17.63 -14.97 -16.22
N PRO A 375 -18.58 -15.55 -16.87
CA PRO A 375 -18.56 -16.97 -17.13
C PRO A 375 -17.24 -17.33 -17.81
N ASP A 376 -16.53 -18.23 -17.15
CA ASP A 376 -15.67 -19.25 -17.74
C ASP A 376 -14.52 -18.80 -18.65
N MET A 377 -14.44 -17.50 -19.03
CA MET A 377 -13.67 -17.11 -20.18
C MET A 377 -12.24 -16.70 -19.92
N LEU A 378 -11.96 -16.18 -18.76
CA LEU A 378 -10.91 -15.16 -18.81
C LEU A 378 -9.72 -15.45 -17.93
N LEU A 379 -9.76 -16.48 -17.13
CA LEU A 379 -8.78 -16.59 -16.06
C LEU A 379 -8.13 -17.97 -15.93
N ASN A 380 -8.53 -18.93 -16.75
CA ASN A 380 -7.85 -20.22 -16.78
C ASN A 380 -7.04 -20.35 -18.08
N PRO A 381 -5.69 -20.34 -18.04
CA PRO A 381 -4.89 -20.58 -19.25
C PRO A 381 -5.16 -21.94 -19.89
N ASP A 382 -5.66 -22.91 -19.10
CA ASP A 382 -6.05 -24.23 -19.61
C ASP A 382 -7.38 -24.19 -20.38
N ASP A 383 -8.13 -23.06 -20.30
CA ASP A 383 -9.38 -22.85 -21.02
C ASP A 383 -9.15 -22.26 -22.43
N TYR A 384 -7.90 -22.03 -22.81
CA TYR A 384 -7.55 -21.55 -24.15
C TYR A 384 -6.91 -22.69 -24.94
N ASP A 385 -7.53 -23.05 -26.06
CA ASP A 385 -6.88 -23.86 -27.08
C ASP A 385 -5.76 -23.03 -27.73
N LEU A 386 -4.53 -23.50 -27.64
CA LEU A 386 -3.33 -22.90 -28.25
C LEU A 386 -3.27 -23.17 -29.74
#